data_e9eb67693717358268110a2f132bcc3d
#
_entry.id   e9eb67693717358268110a2f132bcc3d
#
_cell.length_a   1.000
_cell.length_b   1.000
_cell.length_c   1.000
_cell.angle_alpha   90.00
_cell.angle_beta   90.00
_cell.angle_gamma   90.00
#
_symmetry.space_group_name_H-M   'P 1'
#
loop_
_entity.id
_entity.type
_entity.pdbx_description
1 polymer ?
#
loop_
_entity_poly.entity_id
_entity_poly.type
_entity_poly.pdbx_seq_one_letter_code
_entity_poly.pdbx_strand_id
1 'polypeptide(L)'
;MWAQTGPMTSQTPTTSGASTPEPDSGDDGITDAVVDAYLTRIGADRPVRAGIEALRELQHRHLLAVPFENLSVHLGEDIVLEERALMDKVTGGRGGFCYELNGAFGALLRALGFRVALLQARVFGDGGRLGIPYDHMALRVETEDGTGPWLADVGFGDNALRPLALDDRTEQEDPRGVFRFREAPQGDLDLLRGGSRQYRLDLRPRTLPEFRGGAWYHRTSPDSHFTRSLVCSRYTETGKVTLSGRSLVTTVGGERHRTELATDEEVLAAYRDHFGVRLTRVPEVRAAAVAVPGKGPGR
;
A
#
# COMPACT_ATOMS: atom_id res chain seq x y z
N MET A 1 20.26 -70.56 -35.34
CA MET A 1 21.38 -70.82 -34.42
C MET A 1 21.34 -69.75 -33.34
N TRP A 2 21.07 -70.15 -32.24
CA TRP A 2 21.02 -69.70 -30.89
C TRP A 2 21.91 -68.51 -30.50
N ALA A 3 21.37 -67.46 -29.98
CA ALA A 3 22.04 -66.41 -29.21
C ALA A 3 21.56 -66.43 -27.74
N GLN A 4 22.50 -66.50 -26.85
CA GLN A 4 22.28 -66.56 -25.39
C GLN A 4 21.94 -65.22 -24.82
N THR A 5 20.92 -65.24 -23.94
CA THR A 5 20.50 -64.11 -23.09
C THR A 5 21.31 -64.09 -21.82
N GLY A 6 22.02 -62.99 -21.53
CA GLY A 6 22.63 -62.70 -20.24
C GLY A 6 21.66 -61.81 -19.38
N PRO A 7 21.74 -61.85 -18.05
CA PRO A 7 20.79 -61.20 -17.18
C PRO A 7 21.04 -59.66 -17.11
N MET A 8 19.98 -58.88 -17.27
CA MET A 8 19.94 -57.42 -17.03
C MET A 8 19.90 -57.20 -15.50
N THR A 9 20.94 -56.56 -14.96
CA THR A 9 20.95 -55.97 -13.64
C THR A 9 20.18 -54.64 -13.64
N SER A 10 19.08 -54.58 -12.91
CA SER A 10 18.32 -53.37 -12.68
C SER A 10 19.08 -52.44 -11.72
N GLN A 11 19.56 -51.31 -12.22
CA GLN A 11 20.02 -50.22 -11.37
C GLN A 11 18.83 -49.26 -11.13
N THR A 12 18.41 -49.12 -9.90
CA THR A 12 17.46 -48.11 -9.43
C THR A 12 18.12 -46.74 -9.52
N PRO A 13 17.48 -45.73 -10.12
CA PRO A 13 18.02 -44.38 -10.07
C PRO A 13 17.77 -43.77 -8.70
N THR A 14 18.85 -43.39 -8.03
CA THR A 14 18.83 -42.56 -6.83
C THR A 14 18.27 -41.21 -7.16
N THR A 15 17.07 -40.88 -6.67
CA THR A 15 16.49 -39.54 -6.76
C THR A 15 17.32 -38.61 -5.88
N SER A 16 18.16 -37.80 -6.53
CA SER A 16 18.79 -36.62 -5.94
C SER A 16 17.66 -35.63 -5.63
N GLY A 17 17.44 -35.39 -4.32
CA GLY A 17 16.52 -34.36 -3.86
C GLY A 17 16.96 -32.98 -4.37
N ALA A 18 16.20 -32.42 -5.27
CA ALA A 18 16.33 -31.02 -5.61
C ALA A 18 15.87 -30.20 -4.39
N SER A 19 16.81 -29.65 -3.64
CA SER A 19 16.56 -28.61 -2.65
C SER A 19 15.98 -27.42 -3.39
N THR A 20 14.73 -27.08 -3.06
CA THR A 20 14.14 -25.79 -3.43
C THR A 20 15.06 -24.71 -2.87
N PRO A 21 15.49 -23.71 -3.67
CA PRO A 21 16.27 -22.62 -3.12
C PRO A 21 15.38 -21.88 -2.13
N GLU A 22 15.83 -21.77 -0.87
CA GLU A 22 15.26 -20.81 0.07
C GLU A 22 15.36 -19.42 -0.56
N PRO A 23 14.34 -18.56 -0.38
CA PRO A 23 14.42 -17.19 -0.87
C PRO A 23 15.64 -16.54 -0.19
N ASP A 24 16.52 -16.02 -1.02
CA ASP A 24 17.69 -15.24 -0.61
C ASP A 24 17.21 -14.15 0.36
N SER A 25 17.53 -14.31 1.63
CA SER A 25 17.37 -13.31 2.67
C SER A 25 18.45 -12.25 2.46
N GLY A 26 18.37 -11.52 1.34
CA GLY A 26 19.15 -10.32 1.14
C GLY A 26 18.92 -9.42 2.35
N ASP A 27 20.01 -9.04 3.01
CA ASP A 27 20.01 -8.05 4.08
C ASP A 27 19.50 -6.72 3.48
N ASP A 28 18.17 -6.53 3.51
CA ASP A 28 17.49 -5.34 2.99
C ASP A 28 17.81 -4.07 3.80
N GLY A 29 18.79 -4.15 4.71
CA GLY A 29 19.23 -3.05 5.57
C GLY A 29 18.19 -2.62 6.60
N ILE A 30 17.14 -3.42 6.83
CA ILE A 30 16.13 -3.16 7.86
C ILE A 30 16.63 -3.70 9.19
N THR A 31 17.15 -2.79 10.01
CA THR A 31 17.64 -3.09 11.35
C THR A 31 16.56 -2.87 12.41
N ASP A 32 16.76 -3.44 13.61
CA ASP A 32 15.88 -3.17 14.76
C ASP A 32 15.71 -1.66 15.03
N ALA A 33 16.76 -0.87 14.84
CA ALA A 33 16.69 0.58 15.01
C ALA A 33 15.70 1.25 14.04
N VAL A 34 15.60 0.77 12.79
CA VAL A 34 14.62 1.28 11.80
C VAL A 34 13.21 0.85 12.19
N VAL A 35 13.05 -0.38 12.66
CA VAL A 35 11.76 -0.89 13.16
C VAL A 35 11.30 -0.08 14.37
N ASP A 36 12.18 0.15 15.35
CA ASP A 36 11.85 0.95 16.55
C ASP A 36 11.55 2.41 16.22
N ALA A 37 12.26 3.00 15.25
CA ALA A 37 11.95 4.34 14.75
C ALA A 37 10.55 4.40 14.10
N TYR A 38 10.18 3.36 13.34
CA TYR A 38 8.85 3.28 12.74
C TYR A 38 7.76 3.11 13.79
N LEU A 39 7.95 2.21 14.76
CA LEU A 39 7.02 2.02 15.88
C LEU A 39 6.84 3.32 16.68
N THR A 40 7.95 4.02 16.97
CA THR A 40 7.92 5.36 17.60
C THR A 40 7.12 6.36 16.76
N ARG A 41 7.31 6.38 15.44
CA ARG A 41 6.59 7.27 14.51
C ARG A 41 5.09 7.08 14.56
N ILE A 42 4.63 5.83 14.71
CA ILE A 42 3.19 5.51 14.77
C ILE A 42 2.66 5.45 16.21
N GLY A 43 3.50 5.59 17.23
CA GLY A 43 3.10 5.52 18.64
C GLY A 43 2.64 4.13 19.06
N ALA A 44 3.28 3.08 18.53
CA ALA A 44 2.99 1.68 18.87
C ALA A 44 4.15 1.04 19.62
N ASP A 45 3.84 0.13 20.52
CA ASP A 45 4.83 -0.74 21.15
C ASP A 45 5.22 -1.91 20.23
N ARG A 46 6.43 -2.45 20.41
CA ARG A 46 6.85 -3.66 19.70
C ARG A 46 6.01 -4.84 20.19
N PRO A 47 5.28 -5.54 19.31
CA PRO A 47 4.43 -6.65 19.74
C PRO A 47 5.29 -7.85 20.20
N VAL A 48 4.78 -8.58 21.19
CA VAL A 48 5.43 -9.81 21.70
C VAL A 48 5.35 -10.96 20.70
N ARG A 49 4.27 -10.93 19.87
CA ARG A 49 4.04 -11.95 18.82
C ARG A 49 3.25 -11.36 17.66
N ALA A 50 3.40 -11.96 16.47
CA ALA A 50 2.75 -11.55 15.24
C ALA A 50 1.29 -12.08 15.13
N GLY A 51 0.44 -11.72 16.11
CA GLY A 51 -0.97 -12.11 16.17
C GLY A 51 -1.92 -11.05 15.64
N ILE A 52 -3.22 -11.39 15.52
CA ILE A 52 -4.23 -10.49 14.96
C ILE A 52 -4.40 -9.20 15.76
N GLU A 53 -4.32 -9.23 17.09
CA GLU A 53 -4.45 -8.01 17.89
C GLU A 53 -3.30 -7.03 17.65
N ALA A 54 -2.07 -7.56 17.49
CA ALA A 54 -0.93 -6.74 17.10
C ALA A 54 -1.12 -6.13 15.69
N LEU A 55 -1.62 -6.89 14.72
CA LEU A 55 -1.91 -6.38 13.38
C LEU A 55 -2.96 -5.27 13.41
N ARG A 56 -4.02 -5.43 14.20
CA ARG A 56 -5.07 -4.42 14.39
C ARG A 56 -4.52 -3.12 14.96
N GLU A 57 -3.71 -3.23 16.01
CA GLU A 57 -3.10 -2.06 16.66
C GLU A 57 -2.14 -1.35 15.71
N LEU A 58 -1.24 -2.08 15.05
CA LEU A 58 -0.26 -1.52 14.13
C LEU A 58 -0.93 -0.80 12.95
N GLN A 59 -1.94 -1.42 12.32
CA GLN A 59 -2.69 -0.80 11.22
C GLN A 59 -3.41 0.47 11.70
N HIS A 60 -4.10 0.40 12.82
CA HIS A 60 -4.82 1.54 13.38
C HIS A 60 -3.87 2.70 13.70
N ARG A 61 -2.78 2.45 14.41
CA ARG A 61 -1.76 3.46 14.75
C ARG A 61 -1.12 4.07 13.51
N HIS A 62 -0.80 3.23 12.50
CA HIS A 62 -0.27 3.73 11.24
C HIS A 62 -1.24 4.73 10.60
N LEU A 63 -2.51 4.37 10.45
CA LEU A 63 -3.52 5.22 9.82
C LEU A 63 -3.75 6.54 10.58
N LEU A 64 -3.59 6.57 11.90
CA LEU A 64 -3.68 7.79 12.71
C LEU A 64 -2.42 8.66 12.65
N ALA A 65 -1.25 8.08 12.38
CA ALA A 65 0.02 8.79 12.48
C ALA A 65 0.59 9.19 11.11
N VAL A 66 0.45 8.35 10.08
CA VAL A 66 1.09 8.54 8.78
C VAL A 66 0.08 9.01 7.75
N PRO A 67 0.28 10.17 7.10
CA PRO A 67 -0.65 10.67 6.11
C PRO A 67 -0.56 9.91 4.78
N PHE A 68 -1.70 9.70 4.13
CA PHE A 68 -1.76 9.44 2.70
C PHE A 68 -1.50 10.76 1.97
N GLU A 69 -0.49 10.82 1.11
CA GLU A 69 -0.14 12.04 0.38
C GLU A 69 0.52 11.73 -0.97
N ASN A 70 0.38 12.65 -1.91
CA ASN A 70 1.05 12.58 -3.21
C ASN A 70 2.05 13.74 -3.44
N LEU A 71 2.62 14.25 -2.36
CA LEU A 71 3.51 15.42 -2.39
C LEU A 71 4.75 15.19 -3.25
N SER A 72 5.32 13.98 -3.24
CA SER A 72 6.49 13.65 -4.05
C SER A 72 6.26 13.85 -5.55
N VAL A 73 5.01 13.60 -6.03
CA VAL A 73 4.63 13.86 -7.43
C VAL A 73 4.77 15.34 -7.77
N HIS A 74 4.29 16.21 -6.88
CA HIS A 74 4.21 17.65 -7.11
C HIS A 74 5.50 18.40 -6.76
N LEU A 75 6.27 17.87 -5.80
CA LEU A 75 7.60 18.41 -5.44
C LEU A 75 8.70 17.94 -6.42
N GLY A 76 8.40 16.95 -7.27
CA GLY A 76 9.36 16.37 -8.20
C GLY A 76 10.38 15.47 -7.52
N GLU A 77 10.04 14.92 -6.36
CA GLU A 77 10.87 13.98 -5.62
C GLU A 77 10.78 12.58 -6.25
N ASP A 78 11.87 11.81 -6.13
CA ASP A 78 11.85 10.42 -6.59
C ASP A 78 11.05 9.52 -5.63
N ILE A 79 10.34 8.56 -6.23
CA ILE A 79 9.62 7.53 -5.51
C ILE A 79 10.41 6.24 -5.67
N VAL A 80 11.15 5.88 -4.61
CA VAL A 80 12.02 4.71 -4.59
C VAL A 80 11.25 3.56 -3.95
N LEU A 81 10.90 2.54 -4.75
CA LEU A 81 10.21 1.35 -4.28
C LEU A 81 11.24 0.30 -3.82
N GLU A 82 11.84 0.56 -2.67
CA GLU A 82 12.75 -0.30 -1.93
C GLU A 82 12.37 -0.24 -0.46
N GLU A 83 12.26 -1.37 0.22
CA GLU A 83 11.67 -1.46 1.56
C GLU A 83 12.31 -0.50 2.55
N ARG A 84 13.66 -0.46 2.58
CA ARG A 84 14.40 0.45 3.45
C ARG A 84 14.11 1.92 3.15
N ALA A 85 14.12 2.33 1.90
CA ALA A 85 13.85 3.71 1.49
C ALA A 85 12.42 4.15 1.86
N LEU A 86 11.46 3.23 1.72
CA LEU A 86 10.07 3.47 2.11
C LEU A 86 9.92 3.65 3.63
N MET A 87 10.59 2.81 4.43
CA MET A 87 10.60 2.95 5.89
C MET A 87 11.29 4.25 6.32
N ASP A 88 12.43 4.61 5.71
CA ASP A 88 13.14 5.86 5.99
C ASP A 88 12.27 7.09 5.67
N LYS A 89 11.48 7.06 4.60
CA LYS A 89 10.54 8.13 4.27
C LYS A 89 9.48 8.32 5.36
N VAL A 90 8.88 7.23 5.84
CA VAL A 90 7.87 7.28 6.90
C VAL A 90 8.46 7.75 8.22
N THR A 91 9.62 7.22 8.62
CA THR A 91 10.32 7.64 9.86
C THR A 91 10.84 9.07 9.78
N GLY A 92 11.14 9.56 8.58
CA GLY A 92 11.50 10.96 8.30
C GLY A 92 10.32 11.95 8.37
N GLY A 93 9.13 11.50 8.78
CA GLY A 93 7.96 12.37 8.98
C GLY A 93 7.12 12.59 7.73
N ARG A 94 7.37 11.86 6.64
CA ARG A 94 6.55 11.89 5.41
C ARG A 94 5.53 10.74 5.44
N GLY A 95 4.60 10.79 4.51
CA GLY A 95 3.73 9.69 4.13
C GLY A 95 4.03 9.26 2.68
N GLY A 96 3.00 8.99 1.94
CA GLY A 96 3.07 8.62 0.54
C GLY A 96 1.73 8.13 0.01
N PHE A 97 1.71 7.63 -1.21
CA PHE A 97 0.54 6.96 -1.76
C PHE A 97 0.63 5.44 -1.57
N CYS A 98 -0.30 4.67 -2.15
CA CYS A 98 -0.49 3.25 -1.81
C CYS A 98 0.78 2.40 -1.84
N TYR A 99 1.64 2.57 -2.84
CA TYR A 99 2.87 1.76 -2.97
C TYR A 99 3.89 2.06 -1.87
N GLU A 100 3.97 3.32 -1.47
CA GLU A 100 4.90 3.76 -0.44
C GLU A 100 4.41 3.34 0.95
N LEU A 101 3.13 3.57 1.24
CA LEU A 101 2.55 3.26 2.54
C LEU A 101 2.44 1.74 2.79
N ASN A 102 1.84 1.00 1.85
CA ASN A 102 1.73 -0.46 1.99
C ASN A 102 3.09 -1.15 1.85
N GLY A 103 4.01 -0.62 1.04
CA GLY A 103 5.39 -1.13 0.96
C GLY A 103 6.12 -1.00 2.30
N ALA A 104 6.12 0.21 2.90
CA ALA A 104 6.74 0.46 4.19
C ALA A 104 6.09 -0.35 5.33
N PHE A 105 4.74 -0.40 5.36
CA PHE A 105 4.01 -1.15 6.37
C PHE A 105 4.22 -2.66 6.23
N GLY A 106 4.26 -3.17 5.00
CA GLY A 106 4.59 -4.56 4.73
C GLY A 106 5.99 -4.95 5.21
N ALA A 107 6.98 -4.07 5.01
CA ALA A 107 8.35 -4.24 5.50
C ALA A 107 8.40 -4.25 7.04
N LEU A 108 7.71 -3.31 7.70
CA LEU A 108 7.56 -3.31 9.16
C LEU A 108 6.96 -4.64 9.66
N LEU A 109 5.85 -5.07 9.07
CA LEU A 109 5.17 -6.30 9.49
C LEU A 109 6.07 -7.53 9.35
N ARG A 110 6.83 -7.65 8.23
CA ARG A 110 7.80 -8.76 8.05
C ARG A 110 8.88 -8.75 9.12
N ALA A 111 9.44 -7.57 9.41
CA ALA A 111 10.45 -7.41 10.47
C ALA A 111 9.92 -7.75 11.87
N LEU A 112 8.59 -7.64 12.08
CA LEU A 112 7.90 -8.03 13.30
C LEU A 112 7.42 -9.49 13.30
N GLY A 113 7.78 -10.30 12.28
CA GLY A 113 7.51 -11.73 12.23
C GLY A 113 6.20 -12.13 11.54
N PHE A 114 5.44 -11.20 10.96
CA PHE A 114 4.27 -11.55 10.16
C PHE A 114 4.66 -12.11 8.78
N ARG A 115 3.87 -13.03 8.24
CA ARG A 115 4.01 -13.44 6.85
C ARG A 115 3.17 -12.51 5.96
N VAL A 116 3.84 -11.76 5.09
CA VAL A 116 3.21 -10.71 4.27
C VAL A 116 3.45 -10.97 2.79
N ALA A 117 2.36 -11.01 2.02
CA ALA A 117 2.38 -10.99 0.57
C ALA A 117 1.81 -9.65 0.05
N LEU A 118 2.50 -9.05 -0.93
CA LEU A 118 1.99 -7.90 -1.65
C LEU A 118 0.95 -8.38 -2.68
N LEU A 119 -0.19 -7.71 -2.74
CA LEU A 119 -1.25 -7.97 -3.70
C LEU A 119 -1.46 -6.76 -4.60
N GLN A 120 -1.61 -7.00 -5.90
CA GLN A 120 -2.05 -5.95 -6.80
C GLN A 120 -3.58 -5.82 -6.77
N ALA A 121 -4.06 -4.60 -6.87
CA ALA A 121 -5.47 -4.32 -7.03
C ALA A 121 -5.72 -3.34 -8.17
N ARG A 122 -6.96 -3.31 -8.65
CA ARG A 122 -7.46 -2.36 -9.65
C ARG A 122 -8.65 -1.62 -9.06
N VAL A 123 -8.54 -0.31 -8.95
CA VAL A 123 -9.56 0.55 -8.35
C VAL A 123 -10.77 0.65 -9.29
N PHE A 124 -11.98 0.63 -8.75
CA PHE A 124 -13.19 0.89 -9.51
C PHE A 124 -13.39 2.39 -9.66
N GLY A 125 -13.35 2.88 -10.89
CA GLY A 125 -13.73 4.24 -11.24
C GLY A 125 -15.21 4.36 -11.59
N ASP A 126 -15.57 5.53 -12.13
CA ASP A 126 -16.92 5.84 -12.55
C ASP A 126 -17.48 4.82 -13.54
N GLY A 127 -18.75 4.47 -13.36
CA GLY A 127 -19.43 3.46 -14.19
C GLY A 127 -18.92 2.02 -13.95
N GLY A 128 -18.17 1.76 -12.87
CA GLY A 128 -17.68 0.45 -12.50
C GLY A 128 -16.53 -0.08 -13.38
N ARG A 129 -15.84 0.79 -14.10
CA ARG A 129 -14.63 0.44 -14.87
C ARG A 129 -13.45 0.22 -13.93
N LEU A 130 -12.68 -0.82 -14.20
CA LEU A 130 -11.43 -1.07 -13.49
C LEU A 130 -10.32 -0.16 -14.02
N GLY A 131 -9.54 0.40 -13.11
CA GLY A 131 -8.30 1.13 -13.38
C GLY A 131 -7.25 0.26 -14.07
N ILE A 132 -6.02 0.76 -14.17
CA ILE A 132 -4.91 0.04 -14.80
C ILE A 132 -4.51 -1.20 -13.98
N PRO A 133 -3.82 -2.20 -14.55
CA PRO A 133 -3.12 -3.20 -13.75
C PRO A 133 -2.13 -2.55 -12.79
N TYR A 134 -1.99 -3.10 -11.59
CA TYR A 134 -1.15 -2.54 -10.52
C TYR A 134 -1.53 -1.12 -10.08
N ASP A 135 -2.82 -0.75 -10.21
CA ASP A 135 -3.36 0.56 -9.85
C ASP A 135 -3.26 0.86 -8.35
N HIS A 136 -3.33 -0.20 -7.54
CA HIS A 136 -3.22 -0.15 -6.10
C HIS A 136 -2.44 -1.34 -5.56
N MET A 137 -1.73 -1.14 -4.45
CA MET A 137 -1.08 -2.19 -3.67
C MET A 137 -1.83 -2.38 -2.36
N ALA A 138 -2.09 -3.63 -1.99
CA ALA A 138 -2.62 -4.02 -0.69
C ALA A 138 -1.80 -5.18 -0.11
N LEU A 139 -2.03 -5.54 1.16
CA LEU A 139 -1.28 -6.59 1.84
C LEU A 139 -2.19 -7.75 2.24
N ARG A 140 -1.77 -8.98 1.92
CA ARG A 140 -2.27 -10.18 2.56
C ARG A 140 -1.33 -10.52 3.71
N VAL A 141 -1.88 -10.62 4.91
CA VAL A 141 -1.10 -10.88 6.13
C VAL A 141 -1.60 -12.15 6.79
N GLU A 142 -0.68 -13.05 7.12
CA GLU A 142 -0.94 -14.24 7.91
C GLU A 142 -0.33 -14.06 9.29
N THR A 143 -1.08 -14.43 10.31
CA THR A 143 -0.72 -14.30 11.73
C THR A 143 -0.30 -15.64 12.30
N GLU A 144 0.59 -15.64 13.30
CA GLU A 144 1.07 -16.87 13.95
C GLU A 144 0.03 -17.56 14.85
N ASP A 145 -1.05 -16.86 15.22
CA ASP A 145 -2.19 -17.44 15.92
C ASP A 145 -3.11 -18.29 15.03
N GLY A 146 -2.77 -18.41 13.73
CA GLY A 146 -3.49 -19.24 12.77
C GLY A 146 -4.82 -18.64 12.31
N THR A 147 -5.14 -17.40 12.70
CA THR A 147 -6.30 -16.67 12.20
C THR A 147 -5.97 -15.97 10.87
N GLY A 148 -6.97 -15.70 10.04
CA GLY A 148 -6.78 -15.10 8.71
C GLY A 148 -6.72 -16.13 7.59
N PRO A 149 -6.27 -15.75 6.36
CA PRO A 149 -5.50 -14.52 6.04
C PRO A 149 -6.30 -13.22 6.12
N TRP A 150 -5.59 -12.14 6.39
CA TRP A 150 -6.14 -10.80 6.58
C TRP A 150 -5.74 -9.87 5.43
N LEU A 151 -6.68 -9.04 4.97
CA LEU A 151 -6.37 -7.86 4.17
C LEU A 151 -5.95 -6.74 5.14
N ALA A 152 -4.71 -6.29 5.04
CA ALA A 152 -4.24 -5.06 5.66
C ALA A 152 -3.97 -4.03 4.56
N ASP A 153 -4.50 -2.82 4.72
CA ASP A 153 -4.35 -1.78 3.70
C ASP A 153 -4.31 -0.41 4.38
N VAL A 154 -3.16 0.22 4.35
CA VAL A 154 -2.93 1.56 4.90
C VAL A 154 -2.76 2.62 3.81
N GLY A 155 -2.91 2.23 2.54
CA GLY A 155 -2.58 3.05 1.37
C GLY A 155 -3.75 3.41 0.45
N PHE A 156 -4.99 3.05 0.75
CA PHE A 156 -6.12 3.35 -0.15
C PHE A 156 -6.72 4.76 0.05
N GLY A 157 -6.45 5.39 1.19
CA GLY A 157 -6.95 6.72 1.51
C GLY A 157 -8.36 6.76 2.12
N ASP A 158 -9.22 5.78 1.84
CA ASP A 158 -10.54 5.61 2.46
C ASP A 158 -10.75 4.18 2.96
N ASN A 159 -9.76 3.68 3.69
CA ASN A 159 -9.59 2.31 4.15
C ASN A 159 -10.54 1.92 5.27
N ALA A 160 -10.66 0.61 5.51
CA ALA A 160 -11.02 0.07 6.81
C ALA A 160 -9.93 0.40 7.83
N LEU A 161 -10.32 0.76 9.06
CA LEU A 161 -9.37 1.01 10.16
C LEU A 161 -8.79 -0.29 10.72
N ARG A 162 -9.46 -1.41 10.45
CA ARG A 162 -9.09 -2.75 10.93
C ARG A 162 -8.75 -3.67 9.76
N PRO A 163 -7.88 -4.66 9.95
CA PRO A 163 -7.70 -5.72 8.96
C PRO A 163 -9.00 -6.47 8.71
N LEU A 164 -9.27 -6.82 7.45
CA LEU A 164 -10.47 -7.56 7.05
C LEU A 164 -10.11 -9.03 6.77
N ALA A 165 -10.93 -9.96 7.24
CA ALA A 165 -10.74 -11.39 6.99
C ALA A 165 -10.96 -11.71 5.50
N LEU A 166 -9.89 -12.09 4.77
CA LEU A 166 -9.94 -12.32 3.32
C LEU A 166 -10.78 -13.53 2.92
N ASP A 167 -10.90 -14.53 3.80
CA ASP A 167 -11.67 -15.75 3.53
C ASP A 167 -13.14 -15.63 3.95
N ASP A 168 -13.54 -14.55 4.60
CA ASP A 168 -14.92 -14.28 4.98
C ASP A 168 -15.66 -13.52 3.86
N ARG A 169 -16.84 -14.03 3.49
CA ARG A 169 -17.74 -13.44 2.48
C ARG A 169 -18.94 -12.74 3.10
N THR A 170 -19.05 -12.78 4.43
CA THR A 170 -20.08 -12.05 5.17
C THR A 170 -19.73 -10.57 5.31
N GLU A 171 -20.64 -9.80 5.84
CA GLU A 171 -20.40 -8.40 6.15
C GLU A 171 -19.47 -8.27 7.37
N GLN A 172 -18.46 -7.42 7.25
CA GLN A 172 -17.46 -7.14 8.29
C GLN A 172 -17.62 -5.68 8.73
N GLU A 173 -17.95 -5.49 9.99
CA GLU A 173 -18.13 -4.17 10.56
C GLU A 173 -16.79 -3.50 10.88
N ASP A 174 -16.67 -2.22 10.52
CA ASP A 174 -15.54 -1.35 10.79
C ASP A 174 -16.06 0.05 11.16
N PRO A 175 -15.35 0.84 11.97
CA PRO A 175 -15.74 2.23 12.27
C PRO A 175 -15.95 3.10 11.01
N ARG A 176 -15.41 2.69 9.86
CA ARG A 176 -15.57 3.38 8.57
C ARG A 176 -16.75 2.89 7.74
N GLY A 177 -17.51 1.89 8.22
CA GLY A 177 -18.67 1.32 7.56
C GLY A 177 -18.58 -0.19 7.44
N VAL A 178 -19.51 -0.77 6.70
CA VAL A 178 -19.59 -2.22 6.50
C VAL A 178 -18.83 -2.60 5.24
N PHE A 179 -17.88 -3.52 5.38
CA PHE A 179 -17.08 -4.07 4.28
C PHE A 179 -17.48 -5.50 3.96
N ARG A 180 -17.29 -5.91 2.71
CA ARG A 180 -17.55 -7.28 2.28
C ARG A 180 -16.70 -7.64 1.07
N PHE A 181 -16.21 -8.88 1.03
CA PHE A 181 -15.61 -9.45 -0.18
C PHE A 181 -16.67 -10.19 -1.01
N ARG A 182 -16.53 -10.05 -2.32
CA ARG A 182 -17.34 -10.77 -3.29
C ARG A 182 -16.44 -11.42 -4.34
N GLU A 183 -16.72 -12.68 -4.65
CA GLU A 183 -16.02 -13.41 -5.72
C GLU A 183 -16.11 -12.64 -7.04
N ALA A 184 -15.01 -12.60 -7.74
CA ALA A 184 -14.83 -11.98 -9.04
C ALA A 184 -14.22 -12.99 -10.03
N PRO A 185 -14.25 -12.72 -11.35
CA PRO A 185 -13.66 -13.62 -12.33
C PRO A 185 -12.17 -13.93 -12.03
N GLN A 186 -11.73 -15.13 -12.41
CA GLN A 186 -10.37 -15.63 -12.27
C GLN A 186 -9.90 -15.88 -10.81
N GLY A 187 -10.83 -15.96 -9.86
CA GLY A 187 -10.52 -16.14 -8.44
C GLY A 187 -10.12 -14.85 -7.72
N ASP A 188 -10.29 -13.71 -8.37
CA ASP A 188 -10.11 -12.39 -7.76
C ASP A 188 -11.24 -12.10 -6.74
N LEU A 189 -11.04 -11.07 -5.91
CA LEU A 189 -12.03 -10.58 -4.95
C LEU A 189 -12.33 -9.10 -5.18
N ASP A 190 -13.62 -8.75 -5.30
CA ASP A 190 -14.05 -7.35 -5.21
C ASP A 190 -14.26 -6.98 -3.74
N LEU A 191 -13.56 -5.96 -3.26
CA LEU A 191 -13.84 -5.33 -1.98
C LEU A 191 -14.98 -4.34 -2.16
N LEU A 192 -16.01 -4.45 -1.33
CA LEU A 192 -17.15 -3.54 -1.26
C LEU A 192 -17.17 -2.83 0.09
N ARG A 193 -17.64 -1.57 0.10
CA ARG A 193 -17.96 -0.80 1.30
C ARG A 193 -19.35 -0.21 1.14
N GLY A 194 -20.25 -0.53 2.08
CA GLY A 194 -21.65 -0.10 2.00
C GLY A 194 -22.30 -0.47 0.65
N GLY A 195 -21.96 -1.63 0.10
CA GLY A 195 -22.45 -2.11 -1.20
C GLY A 195 -21.69 -1.55 -2.43
N SER A 196 -20.91 -0.47 -2.29
CA SER A 196 -20.15 0.15 -3.38
C SER A 196 -18.78 -0.51 -3.55
N ARG A 197 -18.43 -0.90 -4.78
CA ARG A 197 -17.13 -1.50 -5.10
C ARG A 197 -16.01 -0.48 -4.88
N GLN A 198 -14.96 -0.90 -4.21
CA GLN A 198 -13.76 -0.10 -3.98
C GLN A 198 -12.67 -0.48 -4.97
N TYR A 199 -12.19 -1.71 -4.90
CA TYR A 199 -11.19 -2.25 -5.82
C TYR A 199 -11.34 -3.77 -5.98
N ARG A 200 -10.72 -4.31 -7.03
CA ARG A 200 -10.56 -5.74 -7.27
C ARG A 200 -9.17 -6.18 -6.92
N LEU A 201 -9.05 -7.18 -6.06
CA LEU A 201 -7.81 -7.81 -5.63
C LEU A 201 -7.50 -9.03 -6.51
N ASP A 202 -6.29 -9.09 -7.03
CA ASP A 202 -5.66 -10.31 -7.52
C ASP A 202 -4.91 -10.95 -6.34
N LEU A 203 -5.28 -12.16 -5.97
CA LEU A 203 -4.76 -12.83 -4.77
C LEU A 203 -3.37 -13.46 -4.95
N ARG A 204 -2.79 -13.39 -6.15
CA ARG A 204 -1.44 -13.90 -6.42
C ARG A 204 -0.39 -12.99 -5.79
N PRO A 205 0.56 -13.53 -5.01
CA PRO A 205 1.65 -12.75 -4.43
C PRO A 205 2.46 -12.03 -5.49
N ARG A 206 2.86 -10.80 -5.18
CA ARG A 206 3.68 -9.92 -6.03
C ARG A 206 4.95 -9.50 -5.30
N THR A 207 5.93 -9.05 -6.07
CA THR A 207 7.15 -8.42 -5.56
C THR A 207 7.06 -6.89 -5.70
N LEU A 208 7.77 -6.17 -4.86
CA LEU A 208 7.75 -4.69 -4.87
C LEU A 208 8.16 -4.08 -6.22
N PRO A 209 9.17 -4.61 -6.95
CA PRO A 209 9.53 -4.12 -8.28
C PRO A 209 8.41 -4.19 -9.34
N GLU A 210 7.46 -5.11 -9.21
CA GLU A 210 6.34 -5.24 -10.17
C GLU A 210 5.43 -4.00 -10.15
N PHE A 211 5.41 -3.25 -9.05
CA PHE A 211 4.61 -2.03 -8.91
C PHE A 211 5.25 -0.78 -9.51
N ARG A 212 6.50 -0.84 -9.97
CA ARG A 212 7.22 0.32 -10.55
C ARG A 212 6.46 0.94 -11.72
N GLY A 213 5.84 0.13 -12.57
CA GLY A 213 5.05 0.60 -13.71
C GLY A 213 3.81 1.40 -13.29
N GLY A 214 3.05 0.90 -12.29
CA GLY A 214 1.91 1.61 -11.72
C GLY A 214 2.32 2.91 -11.02
N ALA A 215 3.38 2.88 -10.21
CA ALA A 215 3.91 4.06 -9.55
C ALA A 215 4.39 5.13 -10.55
N TRP A 216 5.07 4.71 -11.62
CA TRP A 216 5.49 5.61 -12.70
C TRP A 216 4.29 6.24 -13.41
N TYR A 217 3.27 5.44 -13.74
CA TYR A 217 2.03 5.94 -14.34
C TYR A 217 1.38 7.01 -13.45
N HIS A 218 1.21 6.72 -12.17
CA HIS A 218 0.57 7.65 -11.25
C HIS A 218 1.39 8.92 -11.01
N ARG A 219 2.71 8.84 -11.14
CA ARG A 219 3.61 9.99 -11.01
C ARG A 219 3.64 10.88 -12.26
N THR A 220 3.41 10.34 -13.46
CA THR A 220 3.75 11.02 -14.72
C THR A 220 2.60 11.14 -15.73
N SER A 221 1.63 10.22 -15.71
CA SER A 221 0.54 10.24 -16.70
C SER A 221 -0.42 11.42 -16.47
N PRO A 222 -0.78 12.17 -17.50
CA PRO A 222 -1.81 13.20 -17.42
C PRO A 222 -3.20 12.62 -17.12
N ASP A 223 -3.40 11.33 -17.34
CA ASP A 223 -4.65 10.62 -17.03
C ASP A 223 -4.74 10.20 -15.57
N SER A 224 -3.62 10.21 -14.84
CA SER A 224 -3.61 9.90 -13.43
C SER A 224 -4.27 11.00 -12.60
N HIS A 225 -5.12 10.59 -11.66
CA HIS A 225 -5.69 11.51 -10.67
C HIS A 225 -4.57 12.20 -9.84
N PHE A 226 -3.49 11.49 -9.53
CA PHE A 226 -2.40 11.99 -8.70
C PHE A 226 -1.55 13.08 -9.35
N THR A 227 -1.53 13.19 -10.68
CA THR A 227 -0.87 14.31 -11.36
C THR A 227 -1.75 15.55 -11.47
N ARG A 228 -3.07 15.39 -11.33
CA ARG A 228 -4.06 16.47 -11.52
C ARG A 228 -4.55 17.06 -10.21
N SER A 229 -4.33 16.41 -9.09
CA SER A 229 -4.79 16.85 -7.78
C SER A 229 -3.72 16.67 -6.73
N LEU A 230 -3.61 17.64 -5.83
CA LEU A 230 -2.75 17.58 -4.66
C LEU A 230 -3.60 17.18 -3.46
N VAL A 231 -3.19 16.13 -2.76
CA VAL A 231 -3.90 15.63 -1.58
C VAL A 231 -2.93 15.24 -0.48
N CYS A 232 -3.27 15.60 0.74
CA CYS A 232 -2.69 15.06 1.96
C CYS A 232 -3.83 14.79 2.94
N SER A 233 -3.98 13.56 3.40
CA SER A 233 -5.07 13.18 4.29
C SER A 233 -4.60 12.20 5.36
N ARG A 234 -5.21 12.29 6.54
CA ARG A 234 -4.90 11.42 7.69
C ARG A 234 -6.15 11.17 8.51
N TYR A 235 -6.28 9.97 9.04
CA TYR A 235 -7.33 9.68 10.01
C TYR A 235 -7.02 10.34 11.36
N THR A 236 -8.05 10.61 12.11
CA THR A 236 -8.03 11.01 13.51
C THR A 236 -8.90 10.05 14.29
N GLU A 237 -8.83 10.06 15.63
CA GLU A 237 -9.67 9.21 16.47
C GLU A 237 -11.18 9.39 16.19
N THR A 238 -11.59 10.58 15.78
CA THR A 238 -12.99 10.93 15.57
C THR A 238 -13.40 11.13 14.12
N GLY A 239 -12.45 10.97 13.17
CA GLY A 239 -12.77 11.18 11.78
C GLY A 239 -11.56 11.24 10.85
N LYS A 240 -11.46 12.31 10.04
CA LYS A 240 -10.43 12.48 9.02
C LYS A 240 -10.13 13.95 8.78
N VAL A 241 -8.87 14.26 8.53
CA VAL A 241 -8.44 15.58 8.03
C VAL A 241 -7.86 15.41 6.63
N THR A 242 -8.17 16.33 5.73
CA THR A 242 -7.69 16.35 4.34
C THR A 242 -7.35 17.77 3.93
N LEU A 243 -6.17 17.96 3.39
CA LEU A 243 -5.74 19.19 2.74
C LEU A 243 -5.61 18.93 1.23
N SER A 244 -6.30 19.71 0.42
CA SER A 244 -6.19 19.68 -1.03
C SER A 244 -5.99 21.10 -1.56
N GLY A 245 -4.80 21.39 -2.04
CA GLY A 245 -4.39 22.77 -2.33
C GLY A 245 -4.47 23.63 -1.07
N ARG A 246 -5.37 24.61 -1.07
CA ARG A 246 -5.64 25.52 0.08
C ARG A 246 -6.88 25.14 0.87
N SER A 247 -7.59 24.10 0.46
CA SER A 247 -8.83 23.68 1.12
C SER A 247 -8.55 22.63 2.18
N LEU A 248 -8.66 23.00 3.44
CA LEU A 248 -8.59 22.12 4.61
C LEU A 248 -9.99 21.63 4.96
N VAL A 249 -10.19 20.32 4.95
CA VAL A 249 -11.45 19.68 5.31
C VAL A 249 -11.22 18.78 6.53
N THR A 250 -11.96 19.05 7.61
CA THR A 250 -12.00 18.17 8.79
C THR A 250 -13.36 17.50 8.86
N THR A 251 -13.37 16.20 9.14
CA THR A 251 -14.60 15.43 9.41
C THR A 251 -14.51 14.92 10.85
N VAL A 252 -15.49 15.24 11.67
CA VAL A 252 -15.57 14.84 13.07
C VAL A 252 -16.99 14.35 13.36
N GLY A 253 -17.15 13.12 13.84
CA GLY A 253 -18.47 12.55 14.12
C GLY A 253 -19.43 12.52 12.92
N GLY A 254 -18.89 12.50 11.70
CA GLY A 254 -19.66 12.55 10.44
C GLY A 254 -19.93 13.98 9.94
N GLU A 255 -19.74 15.01 10.75
CA GLU A 255 -19.86 16.41 10.32
C GLU A 255 -18.59 16.87 9.58
N ARG A 256 -18.79 17.59 8.50
CA ARG A 256 -17.72 18.05 7.61
C ARG A 256 -17.60 19.56 7.66
N HIS A 257 -16.43 20.04 8.10
CA HIS A 257 -16.07 21.46 8.11
C HIS A 257 -14.99 21.71 7.05
N ARG A 258 -15.18 22.79 6.28
CA ARG A 258 -14.23 23.23 5.26
C ARG A 258 -13.71 24.61 5.60
N THR A 259 -12.41 24.78 5.57
CA THR A 259 -11.70 26.05 5.77
C THR A 259 -10.80 26.30 4.56
N GLU A 260 -10.87 27.49 3.99
CA GLU A 260 -9.96 27.91 2.92
C GLU A 260 -8.80 28.68 3.55
N LEU A 261 -7.57 28.24 3.29
CA LEU A 261 -6.33 28.82 3.82
C LEU A 261 -5.89 29.96 2.90
N ALA A 262 -5.79 31.18 3.46
CA ALA A 262 -5.56 32.38 2.68
C ALA A 262 -4.09 32.59 2.30
N THR A 263 -3.15 32.20 3.18
CA THR A 263 -1.71 32.45 3.01
C THR A 263 -0.90 31.16 2.89
N ASP A 264 0.32 31.27 2.38
CA ASP A 264 1.27 30.15 2.30
C ASP A 264 1.68 29.68 3.69
N GLU A 265 1.81 30.59 4.65
CA GLU A 265 2.11 30.29 6.04
C GLU A 265 1.03 29.41 6.68
N GLU A 266 -0.25 29.70 6.40
CA GLU A 266 -1.36 28.86 6.89
C GLU A 266 -1.33 27.48 6.26
N VAL A 267 -1.01 27.35 4.97
CA VAL A 267 -0.87 26.06 4.28
C VAL A 267 0.30 25.24 4.88
N LEU A 268 1.46 25.87 5.05
CA LEU A 268 2.63 25.20 5.65
C LEU A 268 2.38 24.81 7.12
N ALA A 269 1.67 25.65 7.87
CA ALA A 269 1.22 25.34 9.22
C ALA A 269 0.26 24.13 9.22
N ALA A 270 -0.70 24.09 8.29
CA ALA A 270 -1.61 22.95 8.18
C ALA A 270 -0.89 21.63 7.87
N TYR A 271 0.12 21.61 6.99
CA TYR A 271 0.94 20.42 6.76
C TYR A 271 1.66 19.96 8.04
N ARG A 272 2.26 20.90 8.77
CA ARG A 272 2.97 20.59 10.02
C ARG A 272 2.02 20.11 11.12
N ASP A 273 0.95 20.84 11.38
CA ASP A 273 0.12 20.67 12.56
C ASP A 273 -0.87 19.52 12.42
N HIS A 274 -1.42 19.30 11.21
CA HIS A 274 -2.38 18.21 10.97
C HIS A 274 -1.75 16.92 10.46
N PHE A 275 -0.60 16.98 9.78
CA PHE A 275 -0.01 15.80 9.12
C PHE A 275 1.39 15.46 9.61
N GLY A 276 2.02 16.34 10.40
CA GLY A 276 3.40 16.18 10.84
C GLY A 276 4.43 16.37 9.73
N VAL A 277 4.01 16.85 8.55
CA VAL A 277 4.86 17.04 7.37
C VAL A 277 5.46 18.45 7.39
N ARG A 278 6.79 18.54 7.35
CA ARG A 278 7.51 19.81 7.32
C ARG A 278 7.95 20.13 5.91
N LEU A 279 7.41 21.21 5.35
CA LEU A 279 7.71 21.71 4.01
C LEU A 279 8.36 23.10 4.10
N THR A 280 9.25 23.42 3.16
CA THR A 280 9.88 24.73 3.04
C THR A 280 9.16 25.65 2.06
N ARG A 281 8.27 25.11 1.22
CA ARG A 281 7.43 25.84 0.28
C ARG A 281 6.10 25.13 0.10
N VAL A 282 5.06 25.86 -0.26
CA VAL A 282 3.77 25.30 -0.61
C VAL A 282 3.91 24.49 -1.89
N PRO A 283 3.48 23.21 -1.91
CA PRO A 283 3.47 22.42 -3.14
C PRO A 283 2.33 22.90 -4.05
N GLU A 284 2.60 22.99 -5.33
CA GLU A 284 1.63 23.32 -6.35
C GLU A 284 1.37 22.11 -7.25
N VAL A 285 0.14 22.00 -7.78
CA VAL A 285 -0.17 20.96 -8.76
C VAL A 285 0.77 21.15 -9.96
N ARG A 286 1.66 20.19 -10.14
CA ARG A 286 2.60 20.21 -11.27
C ARG A 286 1.82 20.01 -12.57
N ALA A 287 1.86 20.98 -13.47
CA ALA A 287 1.30 20.79 -14.80
C ALA A 287 1.92 19.54 -15.44
N ALA A 288 1.07 18.59 -15.86
CA ALA A 288 1.55 17.42 -16.59
C ALA A 288 2.37 17.90 -17.79
N ALA A 289 3.55 17.34 -17.99
CA ALA A 289 4.36 17.66 -19.15
C ALA A 289 3.53 17.33 -20.39
N VAL A 290 3.15 18.36 -21.14
CA VAL A 290 2.46 18.20 -22.42
C VAL A 290 3.40 17.41 -23.31
N ALA A 291 3.00 16.21 -23.70
CA ALA A 291 3.74 15.43 -24.69
C ALA A 291 3.85 16.29 -25.95
N VAL A 292 5.05 16.81 -26.22
CA VAL A 292 5.32 17.50 -27.48
C VAL A 292 5.08 16.46 -28.59
N PRO A 293 4.13 16.68 -29.52
CA PRO A 293 3.94 15.77 -30.64
C PRO A 293 5.27 15.67 -31.38
N GLY A 294 5.86 14.47 -31.37
CA GLY A 294 7.10 14.22 -32.08
C GLY A 294 6.96 14.69 -33.51
N LYS A 295 7.84 15.59 -33.98
CA LYS A 295 8.01 15.85 -35.41
C LYS A 295 8.31 14.50 -36.04
N GLY A 296 7.35 13.99 -36.80
CA GLY A 296 7.56 12.82 -37.67
C GLY A 296 8.81 12.97 -38.51
N PRO A 297 9.53 11.93 -38.78
CA PRO A 297 10.69 11.98 -39.67
C PRO A 297 10.23 12.50 -41.03
N GLY A 298 10.75 13.67 -41.40
CA GLY A 298 10.56 14.24 -42.73
C GLY A 298 11.02 13.22 -43.78
N ARG A 299 10.20 13.00 -44.78
CA ARG A 299 10.49 12.22 -45.99
C ARG A 299 11.62 12.86 -46.80
#